data_47fc2a3abfabc90cae68b12036b0e043
#
_entry.id   47fc2a3abfabc90cae68b12036b0e043
#
_cell.length_a   1.000
_cell.length_b   1.000
_cell.length_c   1.000
_cell.angle_alpha   90.00
_cell.angle_beta   90.00
_cell.angle_gamma   90.00
#
_symmetry.space_group_name_H-M   'P 1'
#
loop_
_entity.id
_entity.type
_entity.pdbx_description
1 polymer ?
#
loop_
_entity_poly.entity_id
_entity_poly.type
_entity_poly.pdbx_seq_one_letter_code
_entity_poly.pdbx_strand_id
1 'polypeptide(L)'
;MHRYIYLIALIISAWITQPPPSIAANTPPLTAQLSEDSAPSSSINAFLENAFSSNNDGLEEALAETDSSKRAQWLIVLSLLLTGSAISWGIVKYVRQQKWQRIEFLRQAIKEFESDPDIHNALKILDFEEYRDYHITSPTHGRPFSFQVTDELLCNALASHDQRVRVKHIIDYHQDHNNLDPDTLRQYQIETVLRDWFNKMLNGLEHFGYFLESGLFTEEELRPWLRYWIKLIGDPTYRRPGASRFYDALYSYIHHSGFLGVQKLFEKFGFRILPSPYQDSDLIALNLSSGYDTRIALTLAKAAYLSYQDKQFVAEVVERWVSTLEKNDSLRSQQAKLAKPKPVIQQVIEKARLRNSHHQQTQNSFIRNNIRYFHHRGRDTQAYMFRTSQFVVLAFRGSQEPKDWQTNVTTQLRNFTIRKNGVETLSSYKGRVHTGFFLAWASIEQAVLMQIARWRKEFNAKGEKLPPLYITGHSLGGALATMATAALLDNDINVAGVYTFGQPRVGDRTFVNQLHTRINGKVFRFVNNNDIVPHVPPPFSIWNPTRLYGHVGMVKYFSAGGRIMANYQLMSRLIDSTWGLVKGISGSGFDMIADHNMEYYISHLDKALKEEAENKAAHFVEV
;
A
#
# COMPACT_ATOMS: atom_id res chain seq x y z
N MET A 1 -63.32 20.12 -5.57
CA MET A 1 -62.02 20.73 -5.19
C MET A 1 -60.96 19.69 -4.87
N HIS A 2 -61.12 18.78 -3.87
CA HIS A 2 -60.12 17.78 -3.51
C HIS A 2 -59.75 16.80 -4.63
N ARG A 3 -60.68 16.40 -5.51
CA ARG A 3 -60.42 15.45 -6.61
C ARG A 3 -59.50 16.06 -7.70
N TYR A 4 -59.54 17.34 -7.97
CA TYR A 4 -58.67 17.97 -8.97
C TYR A 4 -57.25 18.24 -8.45
N ILE A 5 -57.11 18.57 -7.17
CA ILE A 5 -55.78 18.68 -6.54
C ILE A 5 -55.08 17.30 -6.53
N TYR A 6 -55.83 16.22 -6.29
CA TYR A 6 -55.33 14.86 -6.35
C TYR A 6 -54.93 14.45 -7.78
N LEU A 7 -55.68 14.85 -8.80
CA LEU A 7 -55.39 14.52 -10.20
C LEU A 7 -54.11 15.25 -10.68
N ILE A 8 -53.96 16.52 -10.32
CA ILE A 8 -52.75 17.31 -10.64
C ILE A 8 -51.54 16.77 -9.88
N ALA A 9 -51.69 16.41 -8.62
CA ALA A 9 -50.63 15.78 -7.83
C ALA A 9 -50.24 14.37 -8.37
N LEU A 10 -51.20 13.60 -8.90
CA LEU A 10 -50.97 12.29 -9.54
C LEU A 10 -50.25 12.45 -10.89
N ILE A 11 -50.58 13.46 -11.68
CA ILE A 11 -49.91 13.75 -12.95
C ILE A 11 -48.48 14.22 -12.71
N ILE A 12 -48.23 15.07 -11.73
CA ILE A 12 -46.89 15.52 -11.35
C ILE A 12 -46.09 14.36 -10.76
N SER A 13 -46.70 13.51 -9.93
CA SER A 13 -46.06 12.31 -9.36
C SER A 13 -45.73 11.27 -10.43
N ALA A 14 -46.62 11.00 -11.38
CA ALA A 14 -46.36 10.09 -12.50
C ALA A 14 -45.22 10.54 -13.42
N TRP A 15 -45.04 11.87 -13.52
CA TRP A 15 -43.94 12.46 -14.31
C TRP A 15 -42.58 12.41 -13.60
N ILE A 16 -42.59 12.52 -12.30
CA ILE A 16 -41.36 12.45 -11.47
C ILE A 16 -40.85 10.99 -11.35
N THR A 17 -41.74 10.00 -11.44
CA THR A 17 -41.44 8.59 -11.21
C THR A 17 -41.13 7.76 -12.46
N GLN A 18 -41.19 8.33 -13.69
CA GLN A 18 -40.78 7.60 -14.88
C GLN A 18 -39.26 7.40 -14.89
N PRO A 19 -38.77 6.14 -14.90
CA PRO A 19 -37.36 5.85 -15.10
C PRO A 19 -36.92 6.34 -16.50
N PRO A 20 -35.66 6.77 -16.65
CA PRO A 20 -35.14 7.12 -17.97
C PRO A 20 -35.21 5.90 -18.90
N PRO A 21 -35.46 6.08 -20.21
CA PRO A 21 -35.51 4.97 -21.15
C PRO A 21 -34.18 4.19 -21.10
N SER A 22 -34.26 2.89 -20.86
CA SER A 22 -33.14 1.98 -20.89
C SER A 22 -32.54 1.99 -22.31
N ILE A 23 -31.30 2.41 -22.43
CA ILE A 23 -30.53 2.27 -23.68
C ILE A 23 -30.13 0.80 -23.77
N ALA A 24 -30.87 0.04 -24.61
CA ALA A 24 -30.49 -1.30 -24.99
C ALA A 24 -29.18 -1.26 -25.79
N ALA A 25 -28.25 -2.10 -25.39
CA ALA A 25 -26.99 -2.32 -26.09
C ALA A 25 -27.28 -2.96 -27.46
N ASN A 26 -27.26 -2.14 -28.52
CA ASN A 26 -27.03 -2.58 -29.89
C ASN A 26 -26.78 -1.33 -30.74
N THR A 27 -25.52 -0.99 -30.99
CA THR A 27 -25.15 0.01 -31.99
C THR A 27 -24.23 -0.60 -33.04
N PRO A 28 -24.63 -0.56 -34.32
CA PRO A 28 -23.71 -0.68 -35.44
C PRO A 28 -22.96 0.66 -35.65
N PRO A 29 -21.84 0.69 -36.41
CA PRO A 29 -20.99 1.84 -36.54
C PRO A 29 -21.66 2.96 -37.35
N LEU A 30 -21.64 4.18 -36.80
CA LEU A 30 -22.17 5.38 -37.45
C LEU A 30 -21.07 6.10 -38.25
N THR A 31 -21.07 5.85 -39.55
CA THR A 31 -20.68 6.83 -40.54
C THR A 31 -21.92 7.17 -41.33
N ALA A 32 -22.57 8.30 -41.05
CA ALA A 32 -23.39 9.04 -42.04
C ALA A 32 -23.91 10.35 -41.41
N GLN A 33 -23.50 11.45 -42.01
CA GLN A 33 -24.20 12.72 -42.25
C GLN A 33 -25.13 13.29 -41.16
N LEU A 34 -24.65 14.30 -40.50
CA LEU A 34 -25.46 15.31 -39.84
C LEU A 34 -26.13 16.20 -40.91
N SER A 35 -27.40 16.03 -41.16
CA SER A 35 -28.24 17.06 -41.72
C SER A 35 -28.96 17.76 -40.57
N GLU A 36 -28.73 19.06 -40.46
CA GLU A 36 -29.57 20.00 -39.70
C GLU A 36 -30.98 19.90 -40.24
N ASP A 37 -31.94 19.51 -39.41
CA ASP A 37 -33.33 19.98 -39.36
C ASP A 37 -34.17 18.99 -38.58
N SER A 38 -34.57 19.41 -37.41
CA SER A 38 -35.91 19.27 -36.84
C SER A 38 -35.91 19.56 -35.34
N ALA A 39 -36.33 20.77 -35.02
CA ALA A 39 -36.60 21.18 -33.66
C ALA A 39 -37.78 20.37 -33.08
N PRO A 40 -37.73 19.96 -31.81
CA PRO A 40 -38.81 19.19 -31.17
C PRO A 40 -39.98 20.10 -30.70
N SER A 41 -40.23 21.24 -31.37
CA SER A 41 -41.32 22.17 -31.01
C SER A 41 -42.70 21.73 -31.51
N SER A 42 -42.80 20.94 -32.57
CA SER A 42 -44.08 20.56 -33.14
C SER A 42 -44.84 19.49 -32.34
N SER A 43 -44.17 18.55 -31.70
CA SER A 43 -44.84 17.50 -30.91
C SER A 43 -45.35 17.99 -29.54
N ILE A 44 -44.73 19.02 -28.97
CA ILE A 44 -45.16 19.61 -27.70
C ILE A 44 -46.37 20.52 -27.93
N ASN A 45 -46.38 21.29 -29.03
CA ASN A 45 -47.53 22.09 -29.38
C ASN A 45 -48.78 21.25 -29.75
N ALA A 46 -48.61 20.15 -30.48
CA ALA A 46 -49.68 19.20 -30.77
C ALA A 46 -50.22 18.48 -29.52
N PHE A 47 -49.35 18.19 -28.54
CA PHE A 47 -49.75 17.62 -27.25
C PHE A 47 -50.50 18.66 -26.39
N LEU A 48 -50.04 19.88 -26.37
CA LEU A 48 -50.71 20.97 -25.65
C LEU A 48 -52.05 21.33 -26.29
N GLU A 49 -52.15 21.40 -27.62
CA GLU A 49 -53.40 21.63 -28.33
C GLU A 49 -54.41 20.50 -28.09
N ASN A 50 -54.03 19.23 -28.12
CA ASN A 50 -54.89 18.10 -27.79
C ASN A 50 -55.30 18.05 -26.31
N ALA A 51 -54.43 18.41 -25.40
CA ALA A 51 -54.76 18.49 -23.97
C ALA A 51 -55.68 19.65 -23.62
N PHE A 52 -55.60 20.77 -24.39
CA PHE A 52 -56.46 21.93 -24.22
C PHE A 52 -57.84 21.77 -24.92
N SER A 53 -57.91 21.05 -26.06
CA SER A 53 -59.17 20.88 -26.80
C SER A 53 -60.12 19.85 -26.17
N SER A 54 -59.61 18.83 -25.46
CA SER A 54 -60.47 17.79 -24.87
C SER A 54 -61.05 18.13 -23.49
N ASN A 55 -60.64 19.24 -22.86
CA ASN A 55 -61.08 19.61 -21.48
C ASN A 55 -61.77 20.98 -21.43
N ASN A 56 -62.00 21.65 -22.57
CA ASN A 56 -62.61 22.99 -22.56
C ASN A 56 -64.08 22.99 -22.11
N ASP A 57 -64.88 21.99 -22.50
CA ASP A 57 -66.31 21.96 -22.16
C ASP A 57 -66.54 21.80 -20.65
N GLY A 58 -65.73 21.04 -19.95
CA GLY A 58 -65.82 20.86 -18.49
C GLY A 58 -65.31 22.08 -17.68
N LEU A 59 -64.40 22.86 -18.29
CA LEU A 59 -63.84 24.04 -17.63
C LEU A 59 -64.77 25.26 -17.79
N GLU A 60 -65.45 25.40 -18.95
CA GLU A 60 -66.43 26.45 -19.18
C GLU A 60 -67.67 26.30 -18.29
N GLU A 61 -68.13 25.06 -18.10
CA GLU A 61 -69.28 24.75 -17.23
C GLU A 61 -68.96 25.00 -15.74
N ALA A 62 -67.73 24.67 -15.27
CA ALA A 62 -67.28 24.93 -13.91
C ALA A 62 -67.01 26.43 -13.63
N LEU A 63 -66.72 27.23 -14.66
CA LEU A 63 -66.54 28.69 -14.57
C LEU A 63 -67.84 29.46 -14.65
N ALA A 64 -68.90 28.87 -15.18
CA ALA A 64 -70.21 29.54 -15.32
C ALA A 64 -70.99 29.65 -13.99
N GLU A 65 -70.73 28.77 -13.03
CA GLU A 65 -71.46 28.74 -11.74
C GLU A 65 -70.81 29.52 -10.59
N THR A 66 -69.69 30.21 -10.78
CA THR A 66 -68.97 30.87 -9.69
C THR A 66 -69.06 32.43 -9.78
N ASP A 67 -69.26 33.02 -8.59
CA ASP A 67 -69.26 34.50 -8.38
C ASP A 67 -67.96 35.13 -8.94
N SER A 68 -68.04 36.33 -9.55
CA SER A 68 -66.93 37.01 -10.25
C SER A 68 -65.64 37.15 -9.42
N SER A 69 -65.76 37.27 -8.10
CA SER A 69 -64.61 37.33 -7.17
C SER A 69 -63.89 35.99 -7.04
N LYS A 70 -64.62 34.90 -7.07
CA LYS A 70 -64.07 33.57 -7.01
C LYS A 70 -63.38 33.15 -8.32
N ARG A 71 -63.91 33.64 -9.48
CA ARG A 71 -63.22 33.39 -10.78
C ARG A 71 -61.88 34.11 -10.83
N ALA A 72 -61.78 35.36 -10.36
CA ALA A 72 -60.50 36.06 -10.29
C ALA A 72 -59.47 35.31 -9.37
N GLN A 73 -59.89 34.81 -8.23
CA GLN A 73 -59.03 34.02 -7.32
C GLN A 73 -58.55 32.73 -7.97
N TRP A 74 -59.42 32.02 -8.70
CA TRP A 74 -59.03 30.80 -9.42
C TRP A 74 -58.06 31.07 -10.56
N LEU A 75 -58.21 32.14 -11.30
CA LEU A 75 -57.28 32.53 -12.36
C LEU A 75 -55.90 32.90 -11.78
N ILE A 76 -55.84 33.53 -10.62
CA ILE A 76 -54.59 33.81 -9.91
C ILE A 76 -53.94 32.51 -9.44
N VAL A 77 -54.67 31.59 -8.84
CA VAL A 77 -54.13 30.27 -8.41
C VAL A 77 -53.64 29.48 -9.60
N LEU A 78 -54.38 29.43 -10.71
CA LEU A 78 -53.97 28.72 -11.92
C LEU A 78 -52.71 29.35 -12.54
N SER A 79 -52.64 30.70 -12.59
CA SER A 79 -51.44 31.39 -13.09
C SER A 79 -50.21 31.13 -12.21
N LEU A 80 -50.36 31.07 -10.88
CA LEU A 80 -49.29 30.76 -9.96
C LEU A 80 -48.80 29.28 -10.11
N LEU A 81 -49.75 28.35 -10.32
CA LEU A 81 -49.44 26.96 -10.58
C LEU A 81 -48.72 26.76 -11.92
N LEU A 82 -49.18 27.44 -12.98
CA LEU A 82 -48.52 27.40 -14.29
C LEU A 82 -47.13 28.03 -14.24
N THR A 83 -47.00 29.18 -13.56
CA THR A 83 -45.71 29.84 -13.40
C THR A 83 -44.73 29.00 -12.56
N GLY A 84 -45.23 28.43 -11.45
CA GLY A 84 -44.45 27.53 -10.60
C GLY A 84 -44.00 26.27 -11.34
N SER A 85 -44.87 25.68 -12.19
CA SER A 85 -44.53 24.52 -13.01
C SER A 85 -43.52 24.87 -14.11
N ALA A 86 -43.64 26.03 -14.75
CA ALA A 86 -42.68 26.49 -15.75
C ALA A 86 -41.31 26.79 -15.15
N ILE A 87 -41.24 27.39 -13.96
CA ILE A 87 -40.00 27.63 -13.24
C ILE A 87 -39.37 26.26 -12.84
N SER A 88 -40.16 25.35 -12.28
CA SER A 88 -39.69 24.02 -11.90
C SER A 88 -39.16 23.24 -13.11
N TRP A 89 -39.86 23.30 -14.23
CA TRP A 89 -39.41 22.70 -15.48
C TRP A 89 -38.11 23.33 -16.01
N GLY A 90 -38.00 24.66 -15.93
CA GLY A 90 -36.79 25.40 -16.29
C GLY A 90 -35.61 24.98 -15.44
N ILE A 91 -35.80 24.85 -14.13
CA ILE A 91 -34.76 24.35 -13.19
C ILE A 91 -34.35 22.90 -13.53
N VAL A 92 -35.32 22.02 -13.75
CA VAL A 92 -35.04 20.62 -14.12
C VAL A 92 -34.30 20.55 -15.44
N LYS A 93 -34.71 21.32 -16.45
CA LYS A 93 -34.01 21.40 -17.74
C LYS A 93 -32.60 21.91 -17.59
N TYR A 94 -32.41 22.99 -16.81
CA TYR A 94 -31.10 23.57 -16.53
C TYR A 94 -30.18 22.56 -15.83
N VAL A 95 -30.65 21.87 -14.78
CA VAL A 95 -29.88 20.86 -14.07
C VAL A 95 -29.52 19.68 -14.97
N ARG A 96 -30.46 19.20 -15.81
CA ARG A 96 -30.19 18.14 -16.80
C ARG A 96 -29.15 18.58 -17.83
N GLN A 97 -29.23 19.81 -18.32
CA GLN A 97 -28.28 20.35 -19.29
C GLN A 97 -26.89 20.50 -18.68
N GLN A 98 -26.78 21.00 -17.45
CA GLN A 98 -25.51 21.06 -16.71
C GLN A 98 -24.90 19.66 -16.50
N LYS A 99 -25.72 18.69 -16.09
CA LYS A 99 -25.29 17.31 -15.93
C LYS A 99 -24.80 16.73 -17.26
N TRP A 100 -25.51 17.00 -18.35
CA TRP A 100 -25.11 16.51 -19.67
C TRP A 100 -23.80 17.14 -20.16
N GLN A 101 -23.62 18.45 -19.97
CA GLN A 101 -22.37 19.13 -20.31
C GLN A 101 -21.17 18.59 -19.50
N ARG A 102 -21.38 18.30 -18.21
CA ARG A 102 -20.33 17.67 -17.37
C ARG A 102 -19.95 16.27 -17.88
N ILE A 103 -20.93 15.44 -18.20
CA ILE A 103 -20.70 14.09 -18.72
C ILE A 103 -19.96 14.15 -20.07
N GLU A 104 -20.35 15.06 -20.96
CA GLU A 104 -19.70 15.21 -22.27
C GLU A 104 -18.26 15.73 -22.12
N PHE A 105 -18.03 16.68 -21.23
CA PHE A 105 -16.68 17.14 -20.90
C PHE A 105 -15.81 15.98 -20.37
N LEU A 106 -16.35 15.18 -19.45
CA LEU A 106 -15.65 14.01 -18.93
C LEU A 106 -15.34 13.01 -20.04
N ARG A 107 -16.33 12.70 -20.86
CA ARG A 107 -16.16 11.78 -22.00
C ARG A 107 -15.06 12.25 -22.96
N GLN A 108 -15.02 13.54 -23.24
CA GLN A 108 -13.99 14.12 -24.09
C GLN A 108 -12.62 14.03 -23.43
N ALA A 109 -12.48 14.38 -22.15
CA ALA A 109 -11.23 14.28 -21.41
C ALA A 109 -10.70 12.83 -21.36
N ILE A 110 -11.58 11.85 -21.14
CA ILE A 110 -11.21 10.42 -21.19
C ILE A 110 -10.78 10.02 -22.60
N LYS A 111 -11.53 10.44 -23.63
CA LYS A 111 -11.17 10.14 -25.02
C LYS A 111 -9.81 10.73 -25.40
N GLU A 112 -9.52 11.95 -25.01
CA GLU A 112 -8.21 12.58 -25.23
C GLU A 112 -7.09 11.81 -24.51
N PHE A 113 -7.33 11.41 -23.26
CA PHE A 113 -6.40 10.59 -22.49
C PHE A 113 -6.11 9.24 -23.15
N GLU A 114 -7.14 8.51 -23.59
CA GLU A 114 -6.98 7.17 -24.18
C GLU A 114 -6.47 7.21 -25.63
N SER A 115 -6.74 8.27 -26.38
CA SER A 115 -6.34 8.40 -27.79
C SER A 115 -4.91 8.91 -27.98
N ASP A 116 -4.26 9.41 -26.93
CA ASP A 116 -2.87 9.85 -27.00
C ASP A 116 -1.92 8.66 -27.20
N PRO A 117 -1.09 8.64 -28.24
CA PRO A 117 -0.23 7.49 -28.55
C PRO A 117 0.77 7.13 -27.44
N ASP A 118 1.32 8.13 -26.76
CA ASP A 118 2.30 7.93 -25.70
C ASP A 118 1.65 7.37 -24.45
N ILE A 119 0.50 7.90 -24.08
CA ILE A 119 -0.34 7.38 -22.98
C ILE A 119 -0.76 5.95 -23.30
N HIS A 120 -1.24 5.70 -24.52
CA HIS A 120 -1.62 4.37 -24.97
C HIS A 120 -0.48 3.35 -24.85
N ASN A 121 0.77 3.74 -25.21
CA ASN A 121 1.93 2.89 -25.03
C ASN A 121 2.23 2.60 -23.55
N ALA A 122 2.15 3.61 -22.67
CA ALA A 122 2.32 3.40 -21.23
C ALA A 122 1.24 2.46 -20.64
N LEU A 123 -0.02 2.65 -21.04
CA LEU A 123 -1.13 1.80 -20.61
C LEU A 123 -0.98 0.35 -21.10
N LYS A 124 -0.49 0.15 -22.32
CA LYS A 124 -0.18 -1.19 -22.86
C LYS A 124 0.92 -1.90 -22.07
N ILE A 125 1.94 -1.17 -21.61
CA ILE A 125 3.01 -1.73 -20.77
C ILE A 125 2.43 -2.23 -19.43
N LEU A 126 1.44 -1.51 -18.87
CA LEU A 126 0.76 -1.91 -17.65
C LEU A 126 -0.16 -3.12 -17.84
N ASP A 127 -0.75 -3.29 -19.03
CA ASP A 127 -1.83 -4.24 -19.33
C ASP A 127 -1.35 -5.65 -19.69
N PHE A 128 -0.33 -6.18 -19.04
CA PHE A 128 0.10 -7.59 -19.12
C PHE A 128 0.56 -8.11 -20.49
N GLU A 129 0.69 -7.32 -21.50
CA GLU A 129 1.13 -7.84 -22.78
C GLU A 129 2.63 -8.09 -22.81
N GLU A 130 2.99 -9.34 -22.53
CA GLU A 130 4.35 -9.84 -22.68
C GLU A 130 4.80 -9.75 -24.17
N TYR A 131 6.06 -9.33 -24.40
CA TYR A 131 6.73 -9.41 -25.71
C TYR A 131 6.23 -8.49 -26.80
N ARG A 132 5.72 -7.29 -26.49
CA ARG A 132 5.43 -6.30 -27.51
C ARG A 132 6.69 -5.60 -28.00
N ASP A 133 6.83 -5.56 -29.32
CA ASP A 133 7.76 -4.69 -30.00
C ASP A 133 7.18 -3.27 -30.05
N TYR A 134 7.92 -2.32 -29.53
CA TYR A 134 7.62 -0.90 -29.64
C TYR A 134 8.50 -0.28 -30.70
N HIS A 135 7.93 0.64 -31.48
CA HIS A 135 8.63 1.34 -32.55
C HIS A 135 8.81 2.80 -32.16
N ILE A 136 10.03 3.28 -32.20
CA ILE A 136 10.33 4.71 -32.05
C ILE A 136 10.58 5.29 -33.43
N THR A 137 9.77 6.27 -33.80
CA THR A 137 10.00 7.18 -34.92
C THR A 137 10.41 8.51 -34.34
N SER A 138 11.70 8.69 -34.03
CA SER A 138 12.19 9.98 -33.52
C SER A 138 12.65 10.88 -34.64
N PRO A 139 12.13 12.12 -34.73
CA PRO A 139 12.62 13.13 -35.68
C PRO A 139 14.05 13.55 -35.38
N THR A 140 14.54 13.38 -34.17
CA THR A 140 15.83 13.87 -33.67
C THR A 140 16.96 12.82 -33.71
N HIS A 141 16.68 11.53 -33.90
CA HIS A 141 17.63 10.45 -33.62
C HIS A 141 17.82 9.44 -34.78
N GLY A 142 17.56 9.81 -36.02
CA GLY A 142 17.89 8.98 -37.18
C GLY A 142 16.82 7.91 -37.50
N ARG A 143 17.26 6.71 -37.86
CA ARG A 143 16.37 5.66 -38.38
C ARG A 143 15.44 5.11 -37.30
N PRO A 144 14.14 4.85 -37.61
CA PRO A 144 13.24 4.19 -36.68
C PRO A 144 13.80 2.83 -36.27
N PHE A 145 13.65 2.49 -34.99
CA PHE A 145 14.06 1.19 -34.47
C PHE A 145 13.02 0.59 -33.54
N SER A 146 13.02 -0.74 -33.48
CA SER A 146 12.15 -1.52 -32.59
C SER A 146 12.92 -1.95 -31.35
N PHE A 147 12.22 -2.05 -30.23
CA PHE A 147 12.77 -2.56 -28.97
C PHE A 147 11.69 -3.27 -28.15
N GLN A 148 12.14 -4.21 -27.30
CA GLN A 148 11.29 -4.86 -26.32
C GLN A 148 11.47 -4.18 -24.95
N VAL A 149 10.35 -3.99 -24.25
CA VAL A 149 10.36 -3.36 -22.93
C VAL A 149 10.65 -4.42 -21.87
N THR A 150 11.67 -4.19 -21.05
CA THR A 150 12.00 -5.00 -19.88
C THR A 150 11.76 -4.21 -18.60
N ASP A 151 11.54 -4.91 -17.47
CA ASP A 151 11.38 -4.25 -16.17
C ASP A 151 12.63 -3.45 -15.76
N GLU A 152 13.81 -3.86 -16.23
CA GLU A 152 15.05 -3.11 -15.99
C GLU A 152 15.06 -1.76 -16.71
N LEU A 153 14.66 -1.73 -17.98
CA LEU A 153 14.49 -0.49 -18.74
C LEU A 153 13.48 0.45 -18.07
N LEU A 154 12.35 -0.09 -17.58
CA LEU A 154 11.33 0.67 -16.89
C LEU A 154 11.84 1.24 -15.56
N CYS A 155 12.55 0.45 -14.77
CA CYS A 155 13.14 0.91 -13.51
C CYS A 155 14.16 2.03 -13.73
N ASN A 156 15.00 1.91 -14.78
CA ASN A 156 15.97 2.94 -15.14
C ASN A 156 15.30 4.21 -15.68
N ALA A 157 14.27 4.06 -16.52
CA ALA A 157 13.48 5.17 -17.05
C ALA A 157 12.83 6.00 -15.93
N LEU A 158 12.30 5.32 -14.91
CA LEU A 158 11.60 5.92 -13.77
C LEU A 158 12.53 6.26 -12.59
N ALA A 159 13.84 6.20 -12.77
CA ALA A 159 14.81 6.61 -11.77
C ALA A 159 14.66 8.11 -11.42
N SER A 160 15.15 8.52 -10.24
CA SER A 160 15.07 9.92 -9.79
C SER A 160 15.76 10.88 -10.77
N HIS A 161 15.34 12.15 -10.74
CA HIS A 161 15.92 13.19 -11.61
C HIS A 161 17.44 13.26 -11.46
N ASP A 162 17.96 13.25 -10.24
CA ASP A 162 19.40 13.31 -9.97
C ASP A 162 20.16 12.12 -10.56
N GLN A 163 19.57 10.93 -10.50
CA GLN A 163 20.17 9.74 -11.11
C GLN A 163 20.21 9.86 -12.64
N ARG A 164 19.14 10.34 -13.26
CA ARG A 164 19.06 10.54 -14.71
C ARG A 164 20.03 11.64 -15.19
N VAL A 165 20.15 12.74 -14.46
CA VAL A 165 21.12 13.81 -14.76
C VAL A 165 22.55 13.27 -14.70
N ARG A 166 22.89 12.48 -13.67
CA ARG A 166 24.22 11.85 -13.59
C ARG A 166 24.50 10.92 -14.77
N VAL A 167 23.53 10.09 -15.16
CA VAL A 167 23.66 9.19 -16.33
C VAL A 167 23.84 10.02 -17.59
N LYS A 168 23.07 11.10 -17.78
CA LYS A 168 23.23 12.01 -18.91
C LYS A 168 24.62 12.61 -18.98
N HIS A 169 25.14 13.16 -17.89
CA HIS A 169 26.50 13.71 -17.86
C HIS A 169 27.57 12.68 -18.23
N ILE A 170 27.40 11.43 -17.82
CA ILE A 170 28.33 10.35 -18.20
C ILE A 170 28.25 10.08 -19.69
N ILE A 171 27.06 10.04 -20.26
CA ILE A 171 26.84 9.82 -21.71
C ILE A 171 27.42 10.97 -22.51
N ASP A 172 27.11 12.22 -22.15
CA ASP A 172 27.62 13.42 -22.82
C ASP A 172 29.16 13.44 -22.80
N TYR A 173 29.78 13.16 -21.64
CA TYR A 173 31.24 13.07 -21.51
C TYR A 173 31.87 12.03 -22.45
N HIS A 174 31.30 10.82 -22.51
CA HIS A 174 31.83 9.75 -23.38
C HIS A 174 31.55 10.00 -24.86
N GLN A 175 30.46 10.69 -25.18
CA GLN A 175 30.15 11.11 -26.56
C GLN A 175 31.16 12.15 -27.06
N ASP A 176 31.50 13.14 -26.26
CA ASP A 176 32.49 14.18 -26.57
C ASP A 176 33.90 13.61 -26.79
N HIS A 177 34.21 12.47 -26.19
CA HIS A 177 35.51 11.79 -26.30
C HIS A 177 35.49 10.61 -27.30
N ASN A 178 34.44 10.45 -28.12
CA ASN A 178 34.25 9.35 -29.08
C ASN A 178 34.41 7.94 -28.50
N ASN A 179 34.13 7.76 -27.19
CA ASN A 179 34.27 6.50 -26.47
C ASN A 179 32.91 5.92 -26.03
N LEU A 180 31.80 6.43 -26.58
CA LEU A 180 30.46 5.96 -26.22
C LEU A 180 30.11 4.71 -27.01
N ASP A 181 29.78 3.62 -26.29
CA ASP A 181 29.25 2.42 -26.87
C ASP A 181 27.85 2.69 -27.48
N PRO A 182 27.59 2.35 -28.75
CA PRO A 182 26.29 2.57 -29.40
C PRO A 182 25.10 1.92 -28.68
N ASP A 183 25.30 0.76 -28.06
CA ASP A 183 24.25 0.06 -27.32
C ASP A 183 23.86 0.81 -26.03
N THR A 184 24.84 1.41 -25.35
CA THR A 184 24.61 2.27 -24.19
C THR A 184 23.79 3.52 -24.54
N LEU A 185 24.13 4.18 -25.67
CA LEU A 185 23.35 5.32 -26.14
C LEU A 185 21.93 4.92 -26.51
N ARG A 186 21.75 3.80 -27.20
CA ARG A 186 20.46 3.26 -27.60
C ARG A 186 19.61 2.94 -26.36
N GLN A 187 20.18 2.31 -25.35
CA GLN A 187 19.49 2.02 -24.10
C GLN A 187 19.00 3.30 -23.42
N TYR A 188 19.85 4.32 -23.33
CA TYR A 188 19.48 5.61 -22.74
C TYR A 188 18.34 6.30 -23.50
N GLN A 189 18.34 6.23 -24.84
CA GLN A 189 17.27 6.75 -25.68
C GLN A 189 15.94 6.04 -25.40
N ILE A 190 15.94 4.70 -25.31
CA ILE A 190 14.76 3.90 -24.97
C ILE A 190 14.23 4.29 -23.58
N GLU A 191 15.10 4.37 -22.59
CA GLU A 191 14.72 4.77 -21.23
C GLU A 191 14.12 6.18 -21.18
N THR A 192 14.60 7.09 -22.03
CA THR A 192 14.08 8.47 -22.13
C THR A 192 12.66 8.46 -22.70
N VAL A 193 12.43 7.73 -23.79
CA VAL A 193 11.10 7.59 -24.39
C VAL A 193 10.11 6.92 -23.45
N LEU A 194 10.51 5.86 -22.76
CA LEU A 194 9.66 5.21 -21.74
C LEU A 194 9.29 6.18 -20.63
N ARG A 195 10.25 7.01 -20.18
CA ARG A 195 9.97 8.04 -19.17
C ARG A 195 8.94 9.06 -19.66
N ASP A 196 9.04 9.50 -20.91
CA ASP A 196 8.12 10.47 -21.49
C ASP A 196 6.70 9.89 -21.60
N TRP A 197 6.55 8.63 -21.97
CA TRP A 197 5.26 7.94 -22.00
C TRP A 197 4.61 7.88 -20.62
N PHE A 198 5.37 7.46 -19.60
CA PHE A 198 4.87 7.42 -18.22
C PHE A 198 4.58 8.81 -17.65
N ASN A 199 5.42 9.82 -17.96
CA ASN A 199 5.15 11.20 -17.60
C ASN A 199 3.81 11.69 -18.13
N LYS A 200 3.56 11.46 -19.40
CA LYS A 200 2.34 11.91 -20.07
C LYS A 200 1.11 11.21 -19.53
N MET A 201 1.21 9.90 -19.29
CA MET A 201 0.14 9.14 -18.63
C MET A 201 -0.13 9.66 -17.20
N LEU A 202 0.91 9.88 -16.40
CA LEU A 202 0.76 10.38 -15.03
C LEU A 202 0.22 11.81 -14.99
N ASN A 203 0.62 12.69 -15.91
CA ASN A 203 0.02 14.03 -16.06
C ASN A 203 -1.47 13.95 -16.39
N GLY A 204 -1.88 13.03 -17.25
CA GLY A 204 -3.30 12.80 -17.53
C GLY A 204 -4.07 12.33 -16.29
N LEU A 205 -3.51 11.38 -15.53
CA LEU A 205 -4.10 10.94 -14.25
C LEU A 205 -4.11 12.06 -13.19
N GLU A 206 -3.09 12.92 -13.19
CA GLU A 206 -3.00 14.11 -12.32
C GLU A 206 -4.20 15.05 -12.55
N HIS A 207 -4.59 15.29 -13.80
CA HIS A 207 -5.77 16.09 -14.13
C HIS A 207 -7.05 15.49 -13.55
N PHE A 208 -7.25 14.18 -13.63
CA PHE A 208 -8.41 13.53 -13.00
C PHE A 208 -8.37 13.64 -11.46
N GLY A 209 -7.20 13.62 -10.86
CA GLY A 209 -7.02 13.89 -9.44
C GLY A 209 -7.48 15.30 -9.06
N TYR A 210 -7.10 16.32 -9.85
CA TYR A 210 -7.57 17.69 -9.65
C TYR A 210 -9.06 17.86 -9.89
N PHE A 211 -9.68 17.12 -10.81
CA PHE A 211 -11.13 17.13 -10.99
C PHE A 211 -11.87 16.63 -9.75
N LEU A 212 -11.32 15.62 -9.07
CA LEU A 212 -11.86 15.14 -7.78
C LEU A 212 -11.66 16.17 -6.67
N GLU A 213 -10.47 16.74 -6.57
CA GLU A 213 -10.11 17.67 -5.49
C GLU A 213 -10.91 18.98 -5.59
N SER A 214 -11.12 19.48 -6.81
CA SER A 214 -11.94 20.68 -7.05
C SER A 214 -13.46 20.46 -6.90
N GLY A 215 -13.89 19.21 -6.72
CA GLY A 215 -15.31 18.83 -6.69
C GLY A 215 -16.00 18.93 -8.06
N LEU A 216 -15.22 19.10 -9.14
CA LEU A 216 -15.78 19.11 -10.50
C LEU A 216 -16.43 17.77 -10.84
N PHE A 217 -15.83 16.66 -10.41
CA PHE A 217 -16.39 15.32 -10.52
C PHE A 217 -16.30 14.58 -9.20
N THR A 218 -17.21 13.62 -9.00
CA THR A 218 -17.16 12.67 -7.88
C THR A 218 -16.41 11.41 -8.27
N GLU A 219 -15.98 10.63 -7.28
CA GLU A 219 -15.39 9.31 -7.50
C GLU A 219 -16.32 8.39 -8.28
N GLU A 220 -17.63 8.44 -7.97
CA GLU A 220 -18.65 7.60 -8.62
C GLU A 220 -18.78 7.90 -10.11
N GLU A 221 -18.62 9.17 -10.51
CA GLU A 221 -18.67 9.62 -11.92
C GLU A 221 -17.40 9.17 -12.68
N LEU A 222 -16.22 9.17 -12.05
CA LEU A 222 -14.95 8.77 -12.66
C LEU A 222 -14.73 7.25 -12.64
N ARG A 223 -15.31 6.54 -11.65
CA ARG A 223 -15.08 5.11 -11.44
C ARG A 223 -15.35 4.23 -12.66
N PRO A 224 -16.42 4.40 -13.46
CA PRO A 224 -16.65 3.56 -14.64
C PRO A 224 -15.54 3.63 -15.69
N TRP A 225 -14.87 4.77 -15.79
CA TRP A 225 -13.85 5.06 -16.80
C TRP A 225 -12.44 4.69 -16.37
N LEU A 226 -12.07 5.00 -15.12
CA LEU A 226 -10.70 4.87 -14.63
C LEU A 226 -10.43 3.59 -13.83
N ARG A 227 -11.48 2.86 -13.40
CA ARG A 227 -11.37 1.72 -12.47
C ARG A 227 -10.34 0.69 -12.92
N TYR A 228 -10.29 0.38 -14.20
CA TYR A 228 -9.37 -0.63 -14.72
C TYR A 228 -7.91 -0.20 -14.55
N TRP A 229 -7.56 0.98 -15.02
CA TRP A 229 -6.20 1.52 -14.92
C TRP A 229 -5.75 1.76 -13.49
N ILE A 230 -6.66 2.26 -12.67
CA ILE A 230 -6.40 2.45 -11.23
C ILE A 230 -6.13 1.12 -10.54
N LYS A 231 -6.85 0.04 -10.90
CA LYS A 231 -6.57 -1.29 -10.35
C LYS A 231 -5.24 -1.86 -10.83
N LEU A 232 -4.91 -1.73 -12.11
CA LEU A 232 -3.63 -2.20 -12.64
C LEU A 232 -2.43 -1.55 -11.93
N ILE A 233 -2.54 -0.27 -11.59
CA ILE A 233 -1.47 0.44 -10.89
C ILE A 233 -1.55 0.20 -9.38
N GLY A 234 -2.73 0.33 -8.76
CA GLY A 234 -2.90 0.40 -7.30
C GLY A 234 -3.14 -0.93 -6.60
N ASP A 235 -3.79 -1.91 -7.27
CA ASP A 235 -4.19 -3.17 -6.65
C ASP A 235 -3.10 -4.24 -6.81
N PRO A 236 -2.47 -4.68 -5.71
CA PRO A 236 -1.43 -5.72 -5.77
C PRO A 236 -1.88 -7.03 -6.44
N THR A 237 -3.18 -7.34 -6.37
CA THR A 237 -3.74 -8.58 -6.95
C THR A 237 -3.91 -8.51 -8.47
N TYR A 238 -3.88 -7.31 -9.04
CA TYR A 238 -3.96 -7.04 -10.48
C TYR A 238 -2.60 -6.82 -11.14
N ARG A 239 -1.53 -6.77 -10.35
CA ARG A 239 -0.19 -6.52 -10.89
C ARG A 239 0.32 -7.72 -11.68
N ARG A 240 1.11 -7.43 -12.71
CA ARG A 240 1.84 -8.44 -13.47
C ARG A 240 2.76 -9.24 -12.54
N PRO A 241 2.72 -10.58 -12.58
CA PRO A 241 3.64 -11.41 -11.81
C PRO A 241 5.11 -11.06 -12.11
N GLY A 242 5.93 -10.90 -11.07
CA GLY A 242 7.36 -10.59 -11.21
C GLY A 242 7.70 -9.11 -11.44
N ALA A 243 6.72 -8.24 -11.64
CA ALA A 243 6.94 -6.81 -11.91
C ALA A 243 7.03 -5.93 -10.65
N SER A 244 7.23 -6.50 -9.47
CA SER A 244 7.26 -5.75 -8.21
C SER A 244 8.33 -4.64 -8.20
N ARG A 245 9.50 -4.85 -8.81
CA ARG A 245 10.55 -3.82 -8.94
C ARG A 245 10.09 -2.64 -9.79
N PHE A 246 9.37 -2.91 -10.86
CA PHE A 246 8.79 -1.86 -11.70
C PHE A 246 7.77 -1.02 -10.93
N TYR A 247 6.85 -1.66 -10.19
CA TYR A 247 5.87 -0.91 -9.39
C TYR A 247 6.52 -0.10 -8.26
N ASP A 248 7.58 -0.60 -7.63
CA ASP A 248 8.40 0.16 -6.68
C ASP A 248 9.02 1.41 -7.33
N ALA A 249 9.57 1.25 -8.53
CA ALA A 249 10.13 2.36 -9.29
C ALA A 249 9.04 3.37 -9.70
N LEU A 250 7.88 2.90 -10.16
CA LEU A 250 6.74 3.74 -10.54
C LEU A 250 6.23 4.56 -9.36
N TYR A 251 6.04 3.93 -8.19
CA TYR A 251 5.56 4.63 -7.00
C TYR A 251 6.58 5.64 -6.49
N SER A 252 7.86 5.25 -6.47
CA SER A 252 8.95 6.18 -6.14
C SER A 252 8.97 7.36 -7.08
N TYR A 253 8.76 7.12 -8.38
CA TYR A 253 8.71 8.16 -9.39
C TYR A 253 7.53 9.12 -9.17
N ILE A 254 6.32 8.62 -8.92
CA ILE A 254 5.13 9.42 -8.62
C ILE A 254 5.39 10.35 -7.42
N HIS A 255 6.03 9.84 -6.37
CA HIS A 255 6.32 10.64 -5.18
C HIS A 255 7.44 11.66 -5.38
N HIS A 256 8.58 11.27 -5.99
CA HIS A 256 9.71 12.18 -6.20
C HIS A 256 9.44 13.26 -7.25
N SER A 257 8.59 12.96 -8.23
CA SER A 257 8.19 13.92 -9.26
C SER A 257 7.02 14.81 -8.84
N GLY A 258 6.44 14.61 -7.65
CA GLY A 258 5.43 15.48 -7.07
C GLY A 258 4.02 15.33 -7.66
N PHE A 259 3.66 14.16 -8.22
CA PHE A 259 2.31 13.88 -8.73
C PHE A 259 1.28 13.74 -7.58
N LEU A 260 0.92 14.88 -6.97
CA LEU A 260 0.03 14.90 -5.80
C LEU A 260 -1.41 14.54 -6.16
N GLY A 261 -1.90 14.98 -7.33
CA GLY A 261 -3.24 14.65 -7.82
C GLY A 261 -3.39 13.15 -8.10
N VAL A 262 -2.33 12.51 -8.64
CA VAL A 262 -2.29 11.05 -8.80
C VAL A 262 -2.40 10.35 -7.44
N GLN A 263 -1.62 10.76 -6.45
CA GLN A 263 -1.67 10.17 -5.10
C GLN A 263 -3.08 10.28 -4.50
N LYS A 264 -3.71 11.45 -4.58
CA LYS A 264 -5.08 11.69 -4.10
C LYS A 264 -6.13 10.92 -4.87
N LEU A 265 -5.97 10.81 -6.21
CA LEU A 265 -6.84 9.99 -7.05
C LEU A 265 -6.86 8.55 -6.56
N PHE A 266 -5.69 7.95 -6.35
CA PHE A 266 -5.58 6.58 -5.88
C PHE A 266 -6.13 6.40 -4.46
N GLU A 267 -5.87 7.34 -3.56
CA GLU A 267 -6.41 7.33 -2.19
C GLU A 267 -7.94 7.36 -2.17
N LYS A 268 -8.58 8.18 -3.00
CA LYS A 268 -10.04 8.23 -3.16
C LYS A 268 -10.61 6.91 -3.66
N PHE A 269 -9.89 6.20 -4.52
CA PHE A 269 -10.28 4.86 -5.00
C PHE A 269 -9.90 3.72 -4.03
N GLY A 270 -9.38 4.05 -2.85
CA GLY A 270 -9.04 3.09 -1.79
C GLY A 270 -7.68 2.43 -1.94
N PHE A 271 -6.80 2.94 -2.79
CA PHE A 271 -5.44 2.42 -2.98
C PHE A 271 -4.39 3.38 -2.44
N ARG A 272 -3.38 2.84 -1.76
CA ARG A 272 -2.18 3.58 -1.36
C ARG A 272 -1.02 3.21 -2.27
N ILE A 273 -0.53 4.17 -3.04
CA ILE A 273 0.62 4.03 -3.92
C ILE A 273 1.84 4.68 -3.26
N LEU A 274 2.41 4.01 -2.25
CA LEU A 274 3.56 4.51 -1.50
C LEU A 274 4.86 3.90 -2.04
N PRO A 275 5.96 4.68 -2.06
CA PRO A 275 7.28 4.13 -2.38
C PRO A 275 7.63 2.98 -1.46
N SER A 276 8.31 1.98 -2.00
CA SER A 276 8.82 0.88 -1.19
C SER A 276 9.76 1.40 -0.10
N PRO A 277 9.59 1.01 1.15
CA PRO A 277 10.48 1.41 2.23
C PRO A 277 11.84 0.71 2.15
N TYR A 278 12.01 -0.29 1.26
CA TYR A 278 13.17 -1.16 1.23
C TYR A 278 14.32 -0.54 0.44
N GLN A 279 15.46 -0.34 1.12
CA GLN A 279 16.71 0.13 0.52
C GLN A 279 17.73 -1.01 0.47
N ASP A 280 18.52 -1.09 -0.58
CA ASP A 280 19.53 -2.15 -0.75
C ASP A 280 20.54 -2.22 0.41
N SER A 281 20.76 -1.11 1.11
CA SER A 281 21.68 -0.99 2.24
C SER A 281 21.09 -1.35 3.60
N ASP A 282 19.81 -1.69 3.69
CA ASP A 282 19.11 -1.87 4.97
C ASP A 282 19.78 -2.90 5.90
N LEU A 283 20.33 -3.99 5.35
CA LEU A 283 20.99 -5.02 6.18
C LEU A 283 22.33 -4.61 6.77
N ILE A 284 22.97 -3.57 6.27
CA ILE A 284 24.30 -3.15 6.74
C ILE A 284 24.28 -2.79 8.24
N ALA A 285 23.12 -2.37 8.74
CA ALA A 285 22.93 -1.99 10.12
C ALA A 285 23.03 -3.17 11.12
N LEU A 286 22.71 -4.41 10.69
CA LEU A 286 22.67 -5.56 11.59
C LEU A 286 24.04 -6.03 12.12
N ASN A 287 25.11 -5.48 11.59
CA ASN A 287 26.49 -5.86 11.97
C ASN A 287 27.02 -5.13 13.22
N LEU A 288 26.28 -4.25 13.87
CA LEU A 288 26.92 -3.17 14.61
C LEU A 288 26.77 -3.17 16.13
N SER A 289 25.88 -3.96 16.77
CA SER A 289 25.77 -3.81 18.22
C SER A 289 25.19 -5.01 18.99
N SER A 290 25.56 -5.09 20.27
CA SER A 290 25.02 -6.06 21.25
C SER A 290 23.81 -5.51 22.04
N GLY A 291 23.23 -4.36 21.66
CA GLY A 291 22.14 -3.71 22.37
C GLY A 291 21.07 -3.12 21.44
N TYR A 292 20.29 -2.19 21.98
CA TYR A 292 19.34 -1.42 21.17
C TYR A 292 20.08 -0.49 20.20
N ASP A 293 19.68 -0.54 18.94
CA ASP A 293 20.13 0.38 17.89
C ASP A 293 18.94 0.68 16.98
N THR A 294 18.67 1.96 16.72
CA THR A 294 17.52 2.43 15.91
C THR A 294 17.62 1.94 14.46
N ARG A 295 18.83 1.77 13.92
CA ARG A 295 19.05 1.24 12.56
C ARG A 295 18.65 -0.22 12.47
N ILE A 296 19.03 -1.03 13.49
CA ILE A 296 18.60 -2.43 13.60
C ILE A 296 17.08 -2.51 13.71
N ALA A 297 16.48 -1.63 14.53
CA ALA A 297 15.03 -1.56 14.67
C ALA A 297 14.33 -1.26 13.33
N LEU A 298 14.83 -0.28 12.57
CA LEU A 298 14.31 0.07 11.26
C LEU A 298 14.44 -1.10 10.26
N THR A 299 15.60 -1.75 10.19
CA THR A 299 15.82 -2.91 9.33
C THR A 299 14.85 -4.05 9.67
N LEU A 300 14.67 -4.37 10.95
CA LEU A 300 13.79 -5.44 11.39
C LEU A 300 12.31 -5.05 11.27
N ALA A 301 11.95 -3.76 11.36
CA ALA A 301 10.63 -3.27 11.01
C ALA A 301 10.31 -3.50 9.53
N LYS A 302 11.25 -3.16 8.64
CA LYS A 302 11.13 -3.43 7.20
C LYS A 302 11.05 -4.93 6.91
N ALA A 303 11.84 -5.77 7.60
CA ALA A 303 11.73 -7.22 7.47
C ALA A 303 10.37 -7.76 7.94
N ALA A 304 9.81 -7.21 9.03
CA ALA A 304 8.46 -7.56 9.48
C ALA A 304 7.39 -7.12 8.47
N TYR A 305 7.51 -5.93 7.89
CA TYR A 305 6.59 -5.43 6.86
C TYR A 305 6.69 -6.24 5.57
N LEU A 306 7.90 -6.66 5.19
CA LEU A 306 8.13 -7.51 4.02
C LEU A 306 7.39 -8.86 4.10
N SER A 307 7.11 -9.37 5.30
CA SER A 307 6.36 -10.62 5.48
C SER A 307 4.91 -10.60 4.96
N TYR A 308 4.36 -9.40 4.69
CA TYR A 308 3.02 -9.23 4.10
C TYR A 308 3.02 -9.31 2.57
N GLN A 309 4.18 -9.28 1.95
CA GLN A 309 4.33 -9.32 0.50
C GLN A 309 4.33 -10.77 -0.03
N ASP A 310 4.17 -10.90 -1.35
CA ASP A 310 4.29 -12.20 -2.00
C ASP A 310 5.73 -12.76 -1.93
N LYS A 311 5.85 -14.09 -2.10
CA LYS A 311 7.14 -14.78 -1.95
C LYS A 311 8.20 -14.32 -2.94
N GLN A 312 7.79 -13.94 -4.14
CA GLN A 312 8.71 -13.50 -5.18
C GLN A 312 9.29 -12.13 -4.82
N PHE A 313 8.45 -11.20 -4.41
CA PHE A 313 8.90 -9.89 -3.95
C PHE A 313 9.82 -9.98 -2.73
N VAL A 314 9.45 -10.81 -1.74
CA VAL A 314 10.33 -11.08 -0.58
C VAL A 314 11.70 -11.58 -1.04
N ALA A 315 11.73 -12.53 -1.99
CA ALA A 315 12.98 -13.07 -2.51
C ALA A 315 13.84 -12.00 -3.19
N GLU A 316 13.24 -11.16 -4.03
CA GLU A 316 13.92 -10.07 -4.75
C GLU A 316 14.52 -9.02 -3.79
N VAL A 317 13.76 -8.60 -2.78
CA VAL A 317 14.24 -7.65 -1.77
C VAL A 317 15.39 -8.24 -0.96
N VAL A 318 15.24 -9.46 -0.46
CA VAL A 318 16.27 -10.13 0.35
C VAL A 318 17.53 -10.37 -0.49
N GLU A 319 17.41 -10.75 -1.75
CA GLU A 319 18.56 -10.93 -2.65
C GLU A 319 19.33 -9.62 -2.85
N ARG A 320 18.63 -8.51 -3.10
CA ARG A 320 19.26 -7.17 -3.20
C ARG A 320 19.98 -6.81 -1.90
N TRP A 321 19.34 -7.00 -0.77
CA TRP A 321 19.90 -6.76 0.54
C TRP A 321 21.20 -7.54 0.79
N VAL A 322 21.17 -8.86 0.55
CA VAL A 322 22.32 -9.74 0.78
C VAL A 322 23.43 -9.42 -0.22
N SER A 323 23.11 -9.23 -1.48
CA SER A 323 24.10 -8.87 -2.51
C SER A 323 24.82 -7.56 -2.20
N THR A 324 24.10 -6.57 -1.68
CA THR A 324 24.71 -5.29 -1.28
C THR A 324 25.58 -5.43 -0.04
N LEU A 325 25.15 -6.24 0.94
CA LEU A 325 25.95 -6.54 2.13
C LEU A 325 27.27 -7.23 1.75
N GLU A 326 27.21 -8.28 0.94
CA GLU A 326 28.40 -9.04 0.50
C GLU A 326 29.37 -8.17 -0.33
N LYS A 327 28.85 -7.28 -1.19
CA LYS A 327 29.68 -6.31 -1.93
C LYS A 327 30.39 -5.36 -0.98
N ASN A 328 29.70 -4.81 0.02
CA ASN A 328 30.30 -3.91 0.99
C ASN A 328 31.39 -4.59 1.82
N ASP A 329 31.20 -5.85 2.20
CA ASP A 329 32.21 -6.62 2.93
C ASP A 329 33.44 -6.91 2.08
N SER A 330 33.24 -7.24 0.80
CA SER A 330 34.35 -7.45 -0.14
C SER A 330 35.15 -6.17 -0.37
N LEU A 331 34.48 -5.03 -0.51
CA LEU A 331 35.12 -3.71 -0.65
C LEU A 331 35.89 -3.32 0.62
N ARG A 332 35.33 -3.52 1.80
CA ARG A 332 36.02 -3.30 3.09
C ARG A 332 37.27 -4.18 3.24
N SER A 333 37.17 -5.45 2.88
CA SER A 333 38.30 -6.38 2.91
C SER A 333 39.37 -6.06 1.87
N GLN A 334 39.00 -5.55 0.70
CA GLN A 334 39.95 -5.07 -0.31
C GLN A 334 40.59 -3.73 0.08
N GLN A 335 39.86 -2.79 0.65
CA GLN A 335 40.40 -1.53 1.18
C GLN A 335 41.38 -1.76 2.34
N ALA A 336 41.10 -2.76 3.18
CA ALA A 336 42.03 -3.16 4.23
C ALA A 336 43.34 -3.77 3.70
N LYS A 337 43.31 -4.31 2.45
CA LYS A 337 44.48 -4.91 1.78
C LYS A 337 45.21 -3.96 0.84
N LEU A 338 44.60 -2.83 0.44
CA LEU A 338 45.12 -1.89 -0.55
C LEU A 338 45.31 -0.50 0.05
N ALA A 339 46.56 -0.10 0.22
CA ALA A 339 46.93 1.25 0.68
C ALA A 339 46.73 2.37 -0.37
N LYS A 340 46.07 2.13 -1.52
CA LYS A 340 45.77 3.15 -2.55
C LYS A 340 44.36 2.99 -3.11
N PRO A 341 43.53 4.05 -3.16
CA PRO A 341 42.17 3.97 -3.73
C PRO A 341 42.19 3.93 -5.25
N LYS A 342 41.38 3.03 -5.86
CA LYS A 342 41.10 3.03 -7.31
C LYS A 342 40.20 4.21 -7.69
N PRO A 343 40.35 4.83 -8.88
CA PRO A 343 39.51 5.93 -9.33
C PRO A 343 38.03 5.52 -9.40
N VAL A 344 37.14 6.42 -9.01
CA VAL A 344 35.66 6.23 -8.93
C VAL A 344 35.05 5.77 -10.27
N ILE A 345 35.64 6.16 -11.38
CA ILE A 345 35.22 5.84 -12.75
C ILE A 345 35.31 4.33 -13.03
N GLN A 346 36.38 3.66 -12.61
CA GLN A 346 36.51 2.20 -12.79
C GLN A 346 35.47 1.42 -11.98
N GLN A 347 35.05 1.93 -10.83
CA GLN A 347 34.00 1.30 -10.01
C GLN A 347 32.61 1.38 -10.66
N VAL A 348 32.31 2.46 -11.39
CA VAL A 348 31.02 2.66 -12.11
C VAL A 348 30.96 1.77 -13.36
N ILE A 349 32.05 1.68 -14.11
CA ILE A 349 32.14 0.82 -15.31
C ILE A 349 32.07 -0.67 -14.93
N GLU A 350 32.73 -1.05 -13.86
CA GLU A 350 32.70 -2.44 -13.35
C GLU A 350 31.31 -2.81 -12.78
N LYS A 351 30.61 -1.83 -12.16
CA LYS A 351 29.19 -1.97 -11.75
C LYS A 351 28.25 -2.18 -12.94
N ALA A 352 28.48 -1.49 -14.05
CA ALA A 352 27.66 -1.63 -15.26
C ALA A 352 27.91 -2.98 -15.96
N ARG A 353 29.17 -3.45 -16.02
CA ARG A 353 29.52 -4.75 -16.61
C ARG A 353 29.04 -5.97 -15.81
N LEU A 354 29.01 -5.88 -14.49
CA LEU A 354 28.57 -6.97 -13.61
C LEU A 354 27.03 -7.14 -13.57
N ARG A 355 26.26 -6.14 -14.03
CA ARG A 355 24.79 -6.22 -14.09
C ARG A 355 24.27 -7.13 -15.20
N ASN A 356 24.97 -7.30 -16.31
CA ASN A 356 24.37 -7.86 -17.53
C ASN A 356 24.52 -9.37 -17.75
N SER A 357 25.21 -10.14 -16.89
CA SER A 357 25.57 -11.48 -17.34
C SER A 357 25.03 -12.70 -16.57
N HIS A 358 24.31 -12.57 -15.44
CA HIS A 358 23.96 -13.80 -14.67
C HIS A 358 22.65 -13.76 -13.86
N HIS A 359 21.64 -12.95 -14.22
CA HIS A 359 20.52 -12.67 -13.30
C HIS A 359 19.55 -13.86 -13.06
N GLN A 360 19.15 -14.63 -14.04
CA GLN A 360 18.09 -15.63 -13.83
C GLN A 360 18.54 -16.98 -13.21
N GLN A 361 19.70 -17.48 -13.58
CA GLN A 361 20.20 -18.76 -13.02
C GLN A 361 20.75 -18.63 -11.59
N THR A 362 21.39 -17.51 -11.27
CA THR A 362 21.89 -17.18 -9.93
C THR A 362 20.76 -16.91 -8.94
N GLN A 363 19.68 -16.26 -9.35
CA GLN A 363 18.53 -15.93 -8.52
C GLN A 363 17.85 -17.18 -7.95
N ASN A 364 17.59 -18.20 -8.78
CA ASN A 364 16.99 -19.46 -8.34
C ASN A 364 17.87 -20.23 -7.35
N SER A 365 19.17 -20.21 -7.48
CA SER A 365 20.10 -20.87 -6.57
C SER A 365 20.22 -20.16 -5.22
N PHE A 366 20.25 -18.81 -5.23
CA PHE A 366 20.26 -18.01 -4.02
C PHE A 366 18.99 -18.21 -3.18
N ILE A 367 17.82 -18.14 -3.81
CA ILE A 367 16.52 -18.33 -3.14
C ILE A 367 16.46 -19.72 -2.48
N ARG A 368 16.87 -20.77 -3.19
CA ARG A 368 16.85 -22.15 -2.67
C ARG A 368 17.72 -22.34 -1.46
N ASN A 369 18.86 -21.68 -1.37
CA ASN A 369 19.87 -21.92 -0.35
C ASN A 369 19.76 -20.98 0.85
N ASN A 370 19.35 -19.74 0.64
CA ASN A 370 19.43 -18.69 1.65
C ASN A 370 18.09 -18.20 2.18
N ILE A 371 16.96 -18.49 1.51
CA ILE A 371 15.62 -18.08 1.94
C ILE A 371 14.73 -19.30 2.16
N ARG A 372 13.90 -19.28 3.20
CA ARG A 372 12.87 -20.28 3.49
C ARG A 372 11.57 -19.61 3.89
N TYR A 373 10.47 -20.14 3.35
CA TYR A 373 9.10 -19.72 3.66
C TYR A 373 8.42 -20.83 4.46
N PHE A 374 7.67 -20.40 5.48
CA PHE A 374 6.87 -21.27 6.32
C PHE A 374 5.41 -20.84 6.18
N HIS A 375 4.54 -21.78 5.88
CA HIS A 375 3.12 -21.50 5.71
C HIS A 375 2.29 -22.69 6.18
N HIS A 376 1.35 -22.43 7.08
CA HIS A 376 0.35 -23.39 7.51
C HIS A 376 -1.05 -22.88 7.19
N ARG A 377 -1.69 -23.42 6.12
CA ARG A 377 -2.97 -22.92 5.59
C ARG A 377 -4.10 -22.95 6.63
N GLY A 378 -4.23 -24.04 7.41
CA GLY A 378 -5.34 -24.20 8.37
C GLY A 378 -5.32 -23.22 9.54
N ARG A 379 -4.23 -22.48 9.77
CA ARG A 379 -4.07 -21.45 10.80
C ARG A 379 -3.61 -20.12 10.28
N ASP A 380 -3.55 -19.97 8.98
CA ASP A 380 -3.02 -18.80 8.26
C ASP A 380 -1.70 -18.26 8.87
N THR A 381 -0.85 -19.18 9.36
CA THR A 381 0.45 -18.83 9.92
C THR A 381 1.47 -18.74 8.81
N GLN A 382 2.10 -17.58 8.67
CA GLN A 382 3.10 -17.32 7.65
C GLN A 382 4.35 -16.70 8.27
N ALA A 383 5.52 -17.17 7.81
CA ALA A 383 6.82 -16.61 8.17
C ALA A 383 7.82 -16.84 7.04
N TYR A 384 8.87 -16.05 7.01
CA TYR A 384 10.04 -16.33 6.20
C TYR A 384 11.31 -16.20 7.03
N MET A 385 12.34 -16.88 6.61
CA MET A 385 13.65 -16.83 7.23
C MET A 385 14.72 -16.75 6.15
N PHE A 386 15.70 -15.88 6.34
CA PHE A 386 16.85 -15.82 5.46
C PHE A 386 18.15 -15.75 6.27
N ARG A 387 19.24 -16.13 5.61
CA ARG A 387 20.58 -16.08 6.19
C ARG A 387 21.55 -15.30 5.32
N THR A 388 22.52 -14.73 5.98
CA THR A 388 23.75 -14.19 5.40
C THR A 388 24.95 -14.92 6.01
N SER A 389 26.17 -14.52 5.68
CA SER A 389 27.38 -14.97 6.38
C SER A 389 27.46 -14.46 7.83
N GLN A 390 26.72 -13.42 8.19
CA GLN A 390 26.90 -12.67 9.44
C GLN A 390 25.72 -12.81 10.41
N PHE A 391 24.50 -13.05 9.91
CA PHE A 391 23.30 -13.21 10.74
C PHE A 391 22.20 -14.00 10.02
N VAL A 392 21.21 -14.42 10.80
CA VAL A 392 19.97 -15.02 10.34
C VAL A 392 18.82 -14.13 10.78
N VAL A 393 17.81 -13.91 9.93
CA VAL A 393 16.58 -13.21 10.28
C VAL A 393 15.40 -14.14 10.13
N LEU A 394 14.52 -14.19 11.13
CA LEU A 394 13.22 -14.86 11.12
C LEU A 394 12.12 -13.82 11.31
N ALA A 395 11.28 -13.64 10.29
CA ALA A 395 10.20 -12.67 10.29
C ALA A 395 8.83 -13.34 10.18
N PHE A 396 7.91 -12.96 11.08
CA PHE A 396 6.56 -13.47 11.14
C PHE A 396 5.56 -12.45 10.61
N ARG A 397 4.64 -12.92 9.77
CA ARG A 397 3.52 -12.13 9.29
C ARG A 397 2.44 -12.00 10.36
N GLY A 398 1.83 -10.82 10.46
CA GLY A 398 0.60 -10.62 11.23
C GLY A 398 -0.67 -10.99 10.44
N SER A 399 -1.84 -10.81 11.05
CA SER A 399 -3.13 -10.99 10.38
C SER A 399 -3.34 -9.93 9.30
N GLN A 400 -4.00 -10.30 8.19
CA GLN A 400 -4.36 -9.32 7.13
C GLN A 400 -5.51 -8.42 7.57
N GLU A 401 -6.42 -8.95 8.39
CA GLU A 401 -7.58 -8.24 8.92
C GLU A 401 -7.50 -8.13 10.45
N PRO A 402 -6.89 -7.07 10.99
CA PRO A 402 -6.77 -6.88 12.44
C PRO A 402 -8.11 -6.81 13.17
N LYS A 403 -9.19 -6.39 12.46
CA LYS A 403 -10.55 -6.26 13.03
C LYS A 403 -11.14 -7.60 13.44
N ASP A 404 -11.00 -8.64 12.61
CA ASP A 404 -11.56 -9.96 12.88
C ASP A 404 -10.84 -10.64 14.04
N TRP A 405 -9.56 -10.33 14.20
CA TRP A 405 -8.76 -10.86 15.29
C TRP A 405 -9.15 -10.26 16.66
N GLN A 406 -9.48 -8.97 16.72
CA GLN A 406 -9.87 -8.29 17.97
C GLN A 406 -11.18 -8.83 18.57
N THR A 407 -12.12 -9.21 17.71
CA THR A 407 -13.41 -9.76 18.13
C THR A 407 -13.32 -11.22 18.58
N ASN A 408 -12.32 -11.97 18.09
CA ASN A 408 -12.18 -13.41 18.29
C ASN A 408 -11.05 -13.82 19.26
N VAL A 409 -10.41 -12.86 19.95
CA VAL A 409 -9.33 -13.17 20.92
C VAL A 409 -9.94 -13.92 22.13
N THR A 410 -9.91 -15.25 22.04
CA THR A 410 -10.16 -16.08 23.22
C THR A 410 -9.05 -15.85 24.23
N THR A 411 -9.40 -15.51 25.48
CA THR A 411 -8.42 -15.25 26.54
C THR A 411 -7.91 -16.54 27.20
N GLN A 412 -7.96 -17.67 26.49
CA GLN A 412 -7.57 -18.96 27.03
C GLN A 412 -6.04 -19.07 27.13
N LEU A 413 -5.57 -19.47 28.28
CA LEU A 413 -4.18 -19.75 28.58
C LEU A 413 -3.93 -21.25 28.64
N ARG A 414 -2.80 -21.70 28.06
CA ARG A 414 -2.32 -23.07 28.14
C ARG A 414 -0.86 -23.14 28.59
N ASN A 415 -0.42 -24.29 29.04
CA ASN A 415 0.99 -24.55 29.29
C ASN A 415 1.79 -24.44 27.99
N PHE A 416 2.97 -23.88 28.08
CA PHE A 416 3.87 -23.79 26.93
C PHE A 416 4.60 -25.11 26.75
N THR A 417 4.45 -25.70 25.57
CA THR A 417 5.18 -26.90 25.14
C THR A 417 6.11 -26.55 23.97
N ILE A 418 7.13 -27.31 23.79
CA ILE A 418 8.11 -27.15 22.70
C ILE A 418 8.37 -28.48 22.02
N ARG A 419 8.90 -28.45 20.82
CA ARG A 419 9.44 -29.64 20.14
C ARG A 419 10.93 -29.76 20.39
N LYS A 420 11.33 -30.87 21.04
CA LYS A 420 12.72 -31.22 21.25
C LYS A 420 12.99 -32.56 20.57
N ASN A 421 13.92 -32.59 19.61
CA ASN A 421 14.20 -33.79 18.79
C ASN A 421 12.96 -34.41 18.11
N GLY A 422 12.01 -33.55 17.68
CA GLY A 422 10.78 -33.99 17.03
C GLY A 422 9.62 -34.37 17.96
N VAL A 423 9.89 -34.49 19.28
CA VAL A 423 8.88 -34.86 20.30
C VAL A 423 8.38 -33.61 21.01
N GLU A 424 7.07 -33.52 21.20
CA GLU A 424 6.46 -32.43 22.01
C GLU A 424 6.72 -32.71 23.50
N THR A 425 7.34 -31.76 24.18
CA THR A 425 7.68 -31.83 25.61
C THR A 425 7.25 -30.53 26.31
N LEU A 426 7.08 -30.61 27.63
CA LEU A 426 6.89 -29.38 28.41
C LEU A 426 8.14 -28.51 28.31
N SER A 427 7.92 -27.22 28.10
CA SER A 427 8.98 -26.23 28.13
C SER A 427 9.56 -26.08 29.54
N SER A 428 10.78 -25.60 29.62
CA SER A 428 11.40 -25.19 30.89
C SER A 428 10.73 -23.96 31.52
N TYR A 429 9.96 -23.21 30.74
CA TYR A 429 9.23 -22.06 31.23
C TYR A 429 8.00 -22.49 32.04
N LYS A 430 7.91 -21.97 33.27
CA LYS A 430 6.70 -22.04 34.07
C LYS A 430 5.74 -20.95 33.62
N GLY A 431 4.45 -21.11 33.90
CA GLY A 431 3.41 -20.18 33.48
C GLY A 431 2.73 -20.63 32.21
N ARG A 432 1.85 -19.79 31.70
CA ARG A 432 0.94 -20.13 30.60
C ARG A 432 0.96 -19.07 29.52
N VAL A 433 0.70 -19.49 28.29
CA VAL A 433 0.69 -18.64 27.10
C VAL A 433 -0.69 -18.65 26.46
N HIS A 434 -0.98 -17.61 25.66
CA HIS A 434 -2.21 -17.52 24.88
C HIS A 434 -2.34 -18.68 23.92
N THR A 435 -3.45 -19.42 24.00
CA THR A 435 -3.66 -20.67 23.26
C THR A 435 -3.57 -20.47 21.75
N GLY A 436 -4.21 -19.41 21.21
CA GLY A 436 -4.20 -19.13 19.78
C GLY A 436 -2.81 -18.86 19.24
N PHE A 437 -2.01 -18.03 19.92
CA PHE A 437 -0.63 -17.72 19.50
C PHE A 437 0.27 -18.96 19.58
N PHE A 438 0.12 -19.73 20.64
CA PHE A 438 0.84 -21.00 20.77
C PHE A 438 0.54 -21.95 19.62
N LEU A 439 -0.74 -22.19 19.31
CA LEU A 439 -1.14 -23.12 18.25
C LEU A 439 -0.72 -22.64 16.86
N ALA A 440 -0.68 -21.33 16.63
CA ALA A 440 -0.15 -20.75 15.40
C ALA A 440 1.37 -21.01 15.28
N TRP A 441 2.14 -20.73 16.33
CA TRP A 441 3.58 -21.05 16.36
C TRP A 441 3.84 -22.54 16.19
N ALA A 442 3.18 -23.39 16.99
CA ALA A 442 3.37 -24.84 16.97
C ALA A 442 3.12 -25.47 15.59
N SER A 443 2.28 -24.82 14.75
CA SER A 443 1.98 -25.29 13.39
C SER A 443 3.18 -25.22 12.44
N ILE A 444 4.18 -24.36 12.70
CA ILE A 444 5.40 -24.19 11.88
C ILE A 444 6.69 -24.45 12.66
N GLU A 445 6.63 -24.65 13.98
CA GLU A 445 7.80 -24.80 14.86
C GLU A 445 8.78 -25.85 14.34
N GLN A 446 8.29 -27.06 14.03
CA GLN A 446 9.12 -28.15 13.53
C GLN A 446 9.89 -27.77 12.25
N ALA A 447 9.22 -27.12 11.31
CA ALA A 447 9.83 -26.69 10.05
C ALA A 447 10.93 -25.64 10.27
N VAL A 448 10.71 -24.70 11.20
CA VAL A 448 11.72 -23.69 11.58
C VAL A 448 12.93 -24.35 12.24
N LEU A 449 12.72 -25.23 13.21
CA LEU A 449 13.81 -25.95 13.90
C LEU A 449 14.62 -26.78 12.93
N MET A 450 13.99 -27.53 12.03
CA MET A 450 14.66 -28.32 11.00
C MET A 450 15.51 -27.44 10.07
N GLN A 451 15.02 -26.28 9.68
CA GLN A 451 15.77 -25.38 8.82
C GLN A 451 17.00 -24.78 9.54
N ILE A 452 16.85 -24.40 10.81
CA ILE A 452 17.99 -23.91 11.62
C ILE A 452 19.04 -25.04 11.78
N ALA A 453 18.60 -26.27 12.08
CA ALA A 453 19.50 -27.41 12.20
C ALA A 453 20.24 -27.69 10.89
N ARG A 454 19.55 -27.60 9.75
CA ARG A 454 20.16 -27.72 8.41
C ARG A 454 21.25 -26.68 8.19
N TRP A 455 20.95 -25.40 8.42
CA TRP A 455 21.94 -24.34 8.24
C TRP A 455 23.11 -24.45 9.23
N ARG A 456 22.83 -24.83 10.49
CA ARG A 456 23.89 -25.12 11.48
C ARG A 456 24.86 -26.22 10.98
N LYS A 457 24.32 -27.29 10.39
CA LYS A 457 25.14 -28.36 9.78
C LYS A 457 26.00 -27.86 8.62
N GLU A 458 25.43 -27.00 7.77
CA GLU A 458 26.14 -26.41 6.62
C GLU A 458 27.27 -25.46 7.06
N PHE A 459 27.08 -24.64 8.11
CA PHE A 459 28.11 -23.78 8.68
C PHE A 459 29.20 -24.62 9.38
N ASN A 460 28.81 -25.59 10.19
CA ASN A 460 29.76 -26.49 10.86
C ASN A 460 30.66 -27.26 9.88
N ALA A 461 30.11 -27.65 8.72
CA ALA A 461 30.90 -28.32 7.67
C ALA A 461 31.99 -27.42 7.07
N LYS A 462 31.86 -26.09 7.21
CA LYS A 462 32.85 -25.08 6.81
C LYS A 462 33.78 -24.68 7.97
N GLY A 463 33.63 -25.27 9.16
CA GLY A 463 34.34 -24.85 10.36
C GLY A 463 33.80 -23.56 11.00
N GLU A 464 32.62 -23.11 10.59
CA GLU A 464 32.00 -21.89 11.04
C GLU A 464 30.83 -22.20 12.00
N LYS A 465 30.52 -21.27 12.89
CA LYS A 465 29.30 -21.33 13.72
C LYS A 465 28.13 -20.72 12.99
N LEU A 466 26.91 -21.22 13.26
CA LEU A 466 25.69 -20.57 12.80
C LEU A 466 25.68 -19.11 13.27
N PRO A 467 25.48 -18.14 12.35
CA PRO A 467 25.41 -16.72 12.71
C PRO A 467 24.28 -16.40 13.70
N PRO A 468 24.39 -15.30 14.44
CA PRO A 468 23.36 -14.88 15.40
C PRO A 468 21.99 -14.69 14.74
N LEU A 469 20.92 -15.08 15.46
CA LEU A 469 19.55 -15.05 14.96
C LEU A 469 18.82 -13.81 15.49
N TYR A 470 18.28 -12.99 14.57
CA TYR A 470 17.33 -11.92 14.85
C TYR A 470 15.90 -12.39 14.55
N ILE A 471 14.94 -12.00 15.40
CA ILE A 471 13.55 -12.38 15.25
C ILE A 471 12.69 -11.11 15.24
N THR A 472 11.74 -11.05 14.31
CA THR A 472 10.86 -9.88 14.16
C THR A 472 9.44 -10.28 13.78
N GLY A 473 8.50 -9.37 14.00
CA GLY A 473 7.11 -9.53 13.59
C GLY A 473 6.24 -8.37 14.04
N HIS A 474 5.17 -8.16 13.29
CA HIS A 474 4.18 -7.12 13.52
C HIS A 474 2.85 -7.75 13.95
N SER A 475 2.11 -7.11 14.85
CA SER A 475 0.79 -7.57 15.27
C SER A 475 0.83 -9.00 15.84
N LEU A 476 -0.02 -9.92 15.34
CA LEU A 476 0.05 -11.35 15.62
C LEU A 476 1.48 -11.91 15.38
N GLY A 477 2.16 -11.47 14.33
CA GLY A 477 3.53 -11.87 14.04
C GLY A 477 4.51 -11.54 15.17
N GLY A 478 4.29 -10.44 15.90
CA GLY A 478 5.05 -10.09 17.10
C GLY A 478 4.83 -11.07 18.26
N ALA A 479 3.60 -11.55 18.43
CA ALA A 479 3.31 -12.61 19.40
C ALA A 479 3.98 -13.93 19.01
N LEU A 480 3.95 -14.30 17.72
CA LEU A 480 4.63 -15.50 17.21
C LEU A 480 6.16 -15.39 17.35
N ALA A 481 6.73 -14.21 17.11
CA ALA A 481 8.14 -13.93 17.35
C ALA A 481 8.54 -14.18 18.81
N THR A 482 7.68 -13.82 19.75
CA THR A 482 7.92 -14.09 21.18
C THR A 482 7.81 -15.58 21.53
N MET A 483 6.81 -16.30 20.97
CA MET A 483 6.70 -17.76 21.13
C MET A 483 7.91 -18.48 20.55
N ALA A 484 8.32 -18.10 19.33
CA ALA A 484 9.51 -18.64 18.69
C ALA A 484 10.77 -18.41 19.53
N THR A 485 10.92 -17.21 20.09
CA THR A 485 12.06 -16.88 20.96
C THR A 485 12.14 -17.82 22.16
N ALA A 486 11.02 -18.04 22.85
CA ALA A 486 10.99 -18.96 23.99
C ALA A 486 11.35 -20.39 23.59
N ALA A 487 10.77 -20.90 22.50
CA ALA A 487 11.05 -22.25 22.00
C ALA A 487 12.50 -22.44 21.53
N LEU A 488 13.07 -21.44 20.86
CA LEU A 488 14.45 -21.46 20.35
C LEU A 488 15.47 -21.43 21.50
N LEU A 489 15.24 -20.59 22.51
CA LEU A 489 16.10 -20.55 23.70
C LEU A 489 16.03 -21.87 24.48
N ASP A 490 14.87 -22.52 24.52
CA ASP A 490 14.68 -23.83 25.18
C ASP A 490 15.32 -25.00 24.38
N ASN A 491 15.58 -24.78 23.08
CA ASN A 491 16.37 -25.67 22.21
C ASN A 491 17.85 -25.23 22.07
N ASP A 492 18.37 -24.43 23.01
CA ASP A 492 19.76 -23.97 23.05
C ASP A 492 20.21 -23.25 21.76
N ILE A 493 19.27 -22.51 21.14
CA ILE A 493 19.53 -21.65 19.97
C ILE A 493 19.68 -20.21 20.45
N ASN A 494 20.86 -19.63 20.19
CA ASN A 494 21.15 -18.26 20.60
C ASN A 494 20.36 -17.24 19.75
N VAL A 495 19.59 -16.38 20.44
CA VAL A 495 18.87 -15.25 19.86
C VAL A 495 19.63 -13.97 20.14
N ALA A 496 20.02 -13.26 19.09
CA ALA A 496 20.78 -12.02 19.17
C ALA A 496 19.90 -10.81 19.55
N GLY A 497 18.68 -10.77 19.03
CA GLY A 497 17.71 -9.71 19.31
C GLY A 497 16.32 -10.03 18.79
N VAL A 498 15.32 -9.51 19.48
CA VAL A 498 13.90 -9.63 19.11
C VAL A 498 13.30 -8.25 19.04
N TYR A 499 12.72 -7.89 17.89
CA TYR A 499 12.13 -6.59 17.64
C TYR A 499 10.68 -6.78 17.17
N THR A 500 9.72 -6.31 17.94
CA THR A 500 8.30 -6.50 17.65
C THR A 500 7.56 -5.19 17.60
N PHE A 501 6.57 -5.10 16.70
CA PHE A 501 5.82 -3.89 16.40
C PHE A 501 4.33 -4.15 16.59
N GLY A 502 3.66 -3.33 17.40
CA GLY A 502 2.24 -3.50 17.69
C GLY A 502 1.90 -4.87 18.30
N GLN A 503 2.79 -5.47 19.07
CA GLN A 503 2.65 -6.83 19.60
C GLN A 503 1.61 -6.93 20.72
N PRO A 504 0.64 -7.85 20.65
CA PRO A 504 -0.29 -8.12 21.76
C PRO A 504 0.40 -8.83 22.94
N ARG A 505 -0.30 -8.90 24.09
CA ARG A 505 0.19 -9.65 25.27
C ARG A 505 0.16 -11.14 25.00
N VAL A 506 1.24 -11.85 25.36
CA VAL A 506 1.48 -13.21 24.90
C VAL A 506 1.21 -14.29 25.94
N GLY A 507 1.28 -13.99 27.22
CA GLY A 507 1.12 -14.98 28.29
C GLY A 507 1.00 -14.36 29.67
N ASP A 508 0.94 -15.21 30.69
CA ASP A 508 0.84 -14.74 32.07
C ASP A 508 2.18 -14.16 32.58
N ARG A 509 2.12 -13.47 33.71
CA ARG A 509 3.32 -12.83 34.29
C ARG A 509 4.44 -13.82 34.61
N THR A 510 4.11 -15.06 34.95
CA THR A 510 5.11 -16.07 35.27
C THR A 510 5.92 -16.43 34.04
N PHE A 511 5.27 -16.71 32.92
CA PHE A 511 5.94 -16.98 31.63
C PHE A 511 6.75 -15.76 31.17
N VAL A 512 6.14 -14.61 31.20
CA VAL A 512 6.75 -13.34 30.74
C VAL A 512 8.01 -13.00 31.51
N ASN A 513 7.97 -13.08 32.85
CA ASN A 513 9.13 -12.75 33.69
C ASN A 513 10.29 -13.72 33.47
N GLN A 514 10.02 -15.02 33.33
CA GLN A 514 11.07 -16.01 33.07
C GLN A 514 11.71 -15.78 31.68
N LEU A 515 10.90 -15.55 30.66
CA LEU A 515 11.42 -15.27 29.33
C LEU A 515 12.22 -13.96 29.32
N HIS A 516 11.72 -12.91 29.99
CA HIS A 516 12.41 -11.63 30.10
C HIS A 516 13.81 -11.79 30.75
N THR A 517 13.90 -12.55 31.84
CA THR A 517 15.17 -12.85 32.50
C THR A 517 16.12 -13.62 31.58
N ARG A 518 15.61 -14.65 30.89
CA ARG A 518 16.43 -15.55 30.06
C ARG A 518 16.98 -14.89 28.81
N ILE A 519 16.19 -13.98 28.18
CA ILE A 519 16.61 -13.24 26.97
C ILE A 519 17.50 -12.04 27.28
N ASN A 520 17.62 -11.65 28.56
CA ASN A 520 18.56 -10.68 29.09
C ASN A 520 18.62 -9.35 28.30
N GLY A 521 17.50 -8.63 28.24
CA GLY A 521 17.42 -7.29 27.65
C GLY A 521 17.48 -7.20 26.13
N LYS A 522 17.41 -8.33 25.41
CA LYS A 522 17.48 -8.37 23.94
C LYS A 522 16.10 -8.31 23.24
N VAL A 523 15.02 -8.01 23.97
CA VAL A 523 13.68 -7.86 23.39
C VAL A 523 13.26 -6.40 23.43
N PHE A 524 12.98 -5.83 22.26
CA PHE A 524 12.53 -4.46 22.06
C PHE A 524 11.15 -4.47 21.43
N ARG A 525 10.18 -3.91 22.14
CA ARG A 525 8.78 -3.91 21.76
C ARG A 525 8.33 -2.48 21.45
N PHE A 526 7.99 -2.23 20.19
CA PHE A 526 7.54 -0.93 19.71
C PHE A 526 6.02 -0.81 19.82
N VAL A 527 5.59 0.33 20.33
CA VAL A 527 4.17 0.69 20.49
C VAL A 527 3.98 2.08 19.90
N ASN A 528 3.06 2.19 18.96
CA ASN A 528 2.72 3.47 18.35
C ASN A 528 1.53 4.10 19.09
N ASN A 529 1.66 5.34 19.47
CA ASN A 529 0.67 6.24 20.09
C ASN A 529 -0.65 5.55 20.56
N ASN A 530 -1.70 5.60 19.72
CA ASN A 530 -3.02 5.04 20.02
C ASN A 530 -3.21 3.60 19.52
N ASP A 531 -2.15 2.89 19.12
CA ASP A 531 -2.26 1.49 18.71
C ASP A 531 -2.86 0.64 19.83
N ILE A 532 -4.04 0.10 19.57
CA ILE A 532 -4.82 -0.69 20.55
C ILE A 532 -4.27 -2.12 20.73
N VAL A 533 -3.65 -2.69 19.71
CA VAL A 533 -3.26 -4.11 19.68
C VAL A 533 -2.30 -4.48 20.82
N PRO A 534 -1.30 -3.67 21.20
CA PRO A 534 -0.46 -3.94 22.36
C PRO A 534 -1.22 -4.04 23.69
N HIS A 535 -2.44 -3.53 23.76
CA HIS A 535 -3.24 -3.52 24.98
C HIS A 535 -4.16 -4.74 25.13
N VAL A 536 -4.21 -5.64 24.12
CA VAL A 536 -5.01 -6.86 24.16
C VAL A 536 -4.13 -8.13 24.26
N PRO A 537 -4.60 -9.20 24.88
CA PRO A 537 -5.71 -9.25 25.83
C PRO A 537 -5.50 -8.30 27.01
N PRO A 538 -6.57 -7.83 27.69
CA PRO A 538 -6.43 -6.94 28.85
C PRO A 538 -5.56 -7.59 29.94
N PRO A 539 -4.85 -6.82 30.75
CA PRO A 539 -3.93 -7.36 31.76
C PRO A 539 -4.65 -8.16 32.84
N PHE A 540 -5.93 -7.89 33.06
CA PHE A 540 -6.80 -8.62 34.00
C PHE A 540 -8.20 -8.79 33.39
N SER A 541 -8.88 -9.84 33.78
CA SER A 541 -10.29 -10.05 33.48
C SER A 541 -11.12 -9.74 34.74
N ILE A 542 -12.24 -9.03 34.58
CA ILE A 542 -13.19 -8.76 35.66
C ILE A 542 -13.67 -10.09 36.28
N TRP A 543 -13.76 -11.14 35.46
CA TRP A 543 -14.21 -12.47 35.87
C TRP A 543 -13.09 -13.36 36.43
N ASN A 544 -11.80 -12.98 36.25
CA ASN A 544 -10.68 -13.74 36.81
C ASN A 544 -9.47 -12.82 37.04
N PRO A 545 -9.43 -12.10 38.18
CA PRO A 545 -8.36 -11.13 38.47
C PRO A 545 -6.97 -11.77 38.66
N THR A 546 -6.90 -13.10 38.84
CA THR A 546 -5.62 -13.82 38.97
C THR A 546 -4.95 -14.15 37.64
N ARG A 547 -5.63 -14.03 36.50
CA ARG A 547 -5.08 -14.24 35.17
C ARG A 547 -4.53 -12.92 34.60
N LEU A 548 -3.30 -12.63 34.95
CA LEU A 548 -2.62 -11.39 34.53
C LEU A 548 -1.79 -11.64 33.30
N TYR A 549 -2.23 -11.14 32.14
CA TYR A 549 -1.41 -11.10 30.95
C TYR A 549 -0.31 -10.06 31.05
N GLY A 550 0.86 -10.33 30.47
CA GLY A 550 2.01 -9.45 30.46
C GLY A 550 2.70 -9.35 29.11
N HIS A 551 3.69 -8.47 29.06
CA HIS A 551 4.58 -8.27 27.93
C HIS A 551 6.02 -8.65 28.25
N VAL A 552 6.72 -9.22 27.28
CA VAL A 552 8.16 -9.46 27.34
C VAL A 552 8.89 -8.26 26.74
N GLY A 553 10.03 -7.90 27.35
CA GLY A 553 10.98 -6.97 26.77
C GLY A 553 10.76 -5.49 27.13
N MET A 554 11.68 -4.66 26.63
CA MET A 554 11.68 -3.22 26.84
C MET A 554 10.73 -2.54 25.86
N VAL A 555 9.86 -1.68 26.38
CA VAL A 555 8.97 -0.90 25.54
C VAL A 555 9.71 0.29 24.93
N LYS A 556 9.47 0.53 23.65
CA LYS A 556 9.84 1.70 22.85
C LYS A 556 8.55 2.32 22.35
N TYR A 557 8.16 3.43 22.95
CA TYR A 557 6.88 4.08 22.65
C TYR A 557 7.08 5.28 21.73
N PHE A 558 6.28 5.35 20.67
CA PHE A 558 6.21 6.52 19.80
C PHE A 558 5.10 7.45 20.27
N SER A 559 5.43 8.71 20.52
CA SER A 559 4.45 9.77 20.75
C SER A 559 3.64 10.06 19.48
N ALA A 560 2.55 10.83 19.58
CA ALA A 560 1.77 11.32 18.44
C ALA A 560 2.63 12.03 17.36
N GLY A 561 3.75 12.64 17.75
CA GLY A 561 4.71 13.25 16.83
C GLY A 561 5.80 12.31 16.31
N GLY A 562 5.74 11.01 16.60
CA GLY A 562 6.68 9.99 16.13
C GLY A 562 8.01 9.93 16.90
N ARG A 563 8.18 10.65 18.01
CA ARG A 563 9.41 10.59 18.81
C ARG A 563 9.42 9.38 19.73
N ILE A 564 10.57 8.70 19.84
CA ILE A 564 10.77 7.60 20.80
C ILE A 564 10.90 8.18 22.21
N MET A 565 9.98 7.77 23.09
CA MET A 565 9.97 8.21 24.49
C MET A 565 10.72 7.23 25.38
N ALA A 566 11.68 7.73 26.17
CA ALA A 566 12.52 6.92 27.05
C ALA A 566 11.79 6.45 28.33
N ASN A 567 10.81 7.20 28.84
CA ASN A 567 10.16 6.99 30.14
C ASN A 567 8.65 6.70 30.04
N TYR A 568 8.28 5.70 29.26
CA TYR A 568 6.87 5.34 29.07
C TYR A 568 6.24 4.49 30.20
N GLN A 569 7.03 3.97 31.13
CA GLN A 569 6.54 3.05 32.16
C GLN A 569 5.40 3.60 33.05
N LEU A 570 5.36 4.90 33.28
CA LEU A 570 4.27 5.57 34.03
C LEU A 570 2.99 5.71 33.19
N MET A 571 3.12 6.06 31.91
CA MET A 571 1.99 6.23 31.00
C MET A 571 1.33 4.90 30.64
N SER A 572 2.11 3.83 30.44
CA SER A 572 1.54 2.50 30.15
C SER A 572 0.67 1.98 31.30
N ARG A 573 1.05 2.26 32.56
CA ARG A 573 0.25 1.91 33.73
C ARG A 573 -1.06 2.70 33.81
N LEU A 574 -1.04 3.97 33.40
CA LEU A 574 -2.23 4.82 33.34
C LEU A 574 -3.18 4.39 32.23
N ILE A 575 -2.66 4.11 31.03
CA ILE A 575 -3.46 3.64 29.89
C ILE A 575 -4.04 2.24 30.18
N ASP A 576 -3.26 1.33 30.76
CA ASP A 576 -3.74 0.01 31.16
C ASP A 576 -4.84 0.08 32.23
N SER A 577 -4.84 1.09 33.12
CA SER A 577 -5.85 1.28 34.16
C SER A 577 -7.13 1.98 33.64
N THR A 578 -7.02 2.85 32.66
CA THR A 578 -8.17 3.59 32.09
C THR A 578 -8.93 2.78 31.02
N TRP A 579 -8.33 1.74 30.48
CA TRP A 579 -8.91 0.93 29.39
C TRP A 579 -10.24 0.24 29.75
N GLY A 580 -10.42 -0.11 31.00
CA GLY A 580 -11.70 -0.63 31.50
C GLY A 580 -12.85 0.38 31.45
N LEU A 581 -12.53 1.67 31.55
CA LEU A 581 -13.50 2.77 31.52
C LEU A 581 -13.84 3.25 30.10
N VAL A 582 -12.86 3.21 29.16
CA VAL A 582 -13.00 3.78 27.81
C VAL A 582 -13.87 2.91 26.88
N LYS A 583 -14.02 1.61 27.14
CA LYS A 583 -14.88 0.72 26.34
C LYS A 583 -16.36 1.13 26.35
N GLY A 584 -16.75 2.05 27.22
CA GLY A 584 -18.12 2.55 27.35
C GLY A 584 -18.44 3.89 26.69
N ILE A 585 -17.46 4.64 26.19
CA ILE A 585 -17.65 6.08 25.90
C ILE A 585 -17.32 6.52 24.47
N SER A 586 -16.59 5.78 23.62
CA SER A 586 -16.19 6.37 22.34
C SER A 586 -16.62 5.58 21.09
N GLY A 587 -17.46 6.24 20.28
CA GLY A 587 -17.77 5.86 18.89
C GLY A 587 -16.65 6.13 17.88
N SER A 588 -15.41 6.42 18.31
CA SER A 588 -14.26 6.79 17.47
C SER A 588 -13.25 5.65 17.27
N GLY A 589 -13.73 4.42 17.06
CA GLY A 589 -12.86 3.24 16.88
C GLY A 589 -11.99 3.24 15.61
N PHE A 590 -12.14 4.18 14.70
CA PHE A 590 -11.42 4.19 13.42
C PHE A 590 -9.95 4.60 13.55
N ASP A 591 -9.60 5.58 14.38
CA ASP A 591 -8.22 6.07 14.49
C ASP A 591 -7.29 5.08 15.21
N MET A 592 -7.82 4.28 16.15
CA MET A 592 -7.04 3.33 16.95
C MET A 592 -6.52 2.12 16.15
N ILE A 593 -7.15 1.81 15.02
CA ILE A 593 -6.71 0.75 14.09
C ILE A 593 -5.74 1.31 13.06
N ALA A 594 -5.91 2.57 12.66
CA ALA A 594 -5.00 3.23 11.73
C ALA A 594 -3.57 3.28 12.30
N ASP A 595 -3.41 3.59 13.59
CA ASP A 595 -2.11 3.64 14.27
C ASP A 595 -1.40 2.29 14.38
N HIS A 596 -2.12 1.18 14.11
CA HIS A 596 -1.55 -0.17 14.04
C HIS A 596 -0.83 -0.47 12.72
N ASN A 597 -0.90 0.42 11.73
CA ASN A 597 -0.26 0.20 10.43
C ASN A 597 1.27 0.20 10.55
N MET A 598 1.93 -0.81 9.95
CA MET A 598 3.37 -0.97 9.97
C MET A 598 4.13 0.19 9.31
N GLU A 599 3.53 0.88 8.37
CA GLU A 599 4.10 2.05 7.71
C GLU A 599 4.39 3.19 8.69
N TYR A 600 3.54 3.41 9.69
CA TYR A 600 3.79 4.39 10.74
C TYR A 600 4.99 4.02 11.61
N TYR A 601 5.12 2.73 11.96
CA TYR A 601 6.29 2.24 12.71
C TYR A 601 7.59 2.50 11.95
N ILE A 602 7.62 2.21 10.64
CA ILE A 602 8.78 2.44 9.76
C ILE A 602 9.07 3.93 9.64
N SER A 603 8.05 4.75 9.39
CA SER A 603 8.18 6.21 9.26
C SER A 603 8.74 6.86 10.54
N HIS A 604 8.24 6.44 11.70
CA HIS A 604 8.72 6.96 12.99
C HIS A 604 10.15 6.55 13.29
N LEU A 605 10.56 5.32 12.93
CA LEU A 605 11.95 4.87 13.07
C LEU A 605 12.88 5.62 12.11
N ASP A 606 12.46 5.84 10.88
CA ASP A 606 13.24 6.62 9.90
C ASP A 606 13.44 8.06 10.37
N LYS A 607 12.38 8.70 10.91
CA LYS A 607 12.46 10.02 11.52
C LYS A 607 13.41 10.05 12.72
N ALA A 608 13.29 9.09 13.63
CA ALA A 608 14.16 9.00 14.80
C ALA A 608 15.63 8.84 14.40
N LEU A 609 15.91 8.07 13.34
CA LEU A 609 17.26 7.90 12.82
C LEU A 609 17.84 9.18 12.23
N LYS A 610 17.03 9.97 11.53
CA LYS A 610 17.43 11.29 11.01
C LYS A 610 17.73 12.26 12.14
N GLU A 611 16.86 12.35 13.15
CA GLU A 611 17.07 13.17 14.34
C GLU A 611 18.35 12.77 15.11
N GLU A 612 18.65 11.46 15.23
CA GLU A 612 19.90 10.98 15.83
C GLU A 612 21.14 11.40 15.03
N ALA A 613 21.05 11.40 13.70
CA ALA A 613 22.15 11.82 12.81
C ALA A 613 22.39 13.33 12.90
N GLU A 614 21.33 14.15 12.90
CA GLU A 614 21.39 15.61 13.03
C GLU A 614 21.99 16.02 14.39
N ASN A 615 21.55 15.39 15.49
CA ASN A 615 22.08 15.65 16.83
C ASN A 615 23.56 15.30 16.94
N LYS A 616 24.02 14.22 16.28
CA LYS A 616 25.45 13.89 16.23
C LYS A 616 26.24 14.92 15.43
N ALA A 617 25.71 15.39 14.29
CA ALA A 617 26.35 16.40 13.47
C ALA A 617 26.48 17.75 14.22
N ALA A 618 25.41 18.17 14.93
CA ALA A 618 25.43 19.38 15.73
C ALA A 618 26.51 19.34 16.85
N HIS A 619 26.65 18.18 17.51
CA HIS A 619 27.67 17.99 18.55
C HIS A 619 29.11 18.01 18.02
N PHE A 620 29.34 17.65 16.74
CA PHE A 620 30.65 17.76 16.09
C PHE A 620 31.01 19.16 15.65
N VAL A 621 30.06 20.08 15.57
CA VAL A 621 30.28 21.50 15.21
C VAL A 621 30.57 22.36 16.47
N GLU A 622 30.18 21.88 17.66
CA GLU A 622 30.40 22.57 18.94
C GLU A 622 31.72 22.17 19.63
N VAL A 623 32.45 21.17 19.13
CA VAL A 623 33.80 20.75 19.62
C VAL A 623 34.87 21.15 18.61
#